data_59fd7bbe83dde40048060c5ef774f826
#
_entry.id   59fd7bbe83dde40048060c5ef774f826
#
_cell.length_a   1.000
_cell.length_b   1.000
_cell.length_c   1.000
_cell.angle_alpha   90.00
_cell.angle_beta   90.00
_cell.angle_gamma   90.00
#
_symmetry.space_group_name_H-M   'P 1'
#
loop_
_entity.id
_entity.type
_entity.pdbx_description
1 polymer ?
#
loop_
_entity_poly.entity_id
_entity_poly.type
_entity_poly.pdbx_seq_one_letter_code
_entity_poly.pdbx_strand_id
1 'polypeptide(L)'
;MLKDMMQRMNNKESGKEAISLLPDELQMNYSVEAPVLVVNFNNSYKDMSAAREILVRAGVVKSFLQVPGITAVRFTVENEELLDSRGNPVGDMTEDTFAEFTGNEPDAYCSNTFTLYFTDKEGTHLVKEQRTVRYKRTIPRERIILEQLMKGPMEKGHYPTIPENTELLNVTIADGVCYVAFDQVFSSYALEVSEKIPVYSVVNSLLDAVDADKVQITVGEKRKIRYFWPENGSISFL
;
A
#
# COMPACT_ATOMS: atom_id res chain seq x y z
N MET A 1 -13.15 -35.55 -0.23
CA MET A 1 -12.71 -34.24 0.23
C MET A 1 -13.17 -33.12 -0.68
N LEU A 2 -12.68 -33.00 -1.96
CA LEU A 2 -13.13 -31.93 -2.89
C LEU A 2 -14.65 -31.85 -3.06
N LYS A 3 -15.29 -32.99 -3.34
CA LYS A 3 -16.77 -33.08 -3.48
C LYS A 3 -17.49 -32.61 -2.23
N ASP A 4 -17.04 -33.02 -1.07
CA ASP A 4 -17.63 -32.66 0.22
C ASP A 4 -17.45 -31.14 0.52
N MET A 5 -16.25 -30.60 0.27
CA MET A 5 -15.99 -29.15 0.41
C MET A 5 -16.87 -28.33 -0.53
N MET A 6 -16.98 -28.73 -1.80
CA MET A 6 -17.82 -28.04 -2.79
C MET A 6 -19.29 -28.10 -2.38
N GLN A 7 -19.74 -29.23 -1.91
CA GLN A 7 -21.15 -29.40 -1.45
C GLN A 7 -21.45 -28.52 -0.24
N ARG A 8 -20.53 -28.43 0.74
CA ARG A 8 -20.68 -27.54 1.92
C ARG A 8 -20.70 -26.08 1.53
N MET A 9 -19.84 -25.68 0.60
CA MET A 9 -19.81 -24.31 0.10
C MET A 9 -21.12 -23.96 -0.63
N ASN A 10 -21.62 -24.83 -1.49
CA ASN A 10 -22.89 -24.61 -2.18
C ASN A 10 -24.09 -24.63 -1.24
N ASN A 11 -24.07 -25.45 -0.19
CA ASN A 11 -25.14 -25.52 0.83
C ASN A 11 -25.06 -24.38 1.85
N LYS A 12 -24.00 -23.56 1.78
CA LYS A 12 -23.77 -22.40 2.67
C LYS A 12 -23.84 -22.76 4.15
N GLU A 13 -23.35 -23.96 4.47
CA GLU A 13 -23.23 -24.44 5.86
C GLU A 13 -22.18 -23.59 6.59
N SER A 14 -22.63 -22.47 7.15
CA SER A 14 -21.84 -21.65 8.05
C SER A 14 -22.20 -21.95 9.50
N GLY A 15 -21.20 -21.96 10.38
CA GLY A 15 -21.44 -22.05 11.83
C GLY A 15 -22.29 -20.87 12.32
N LYS A 16 -22.85 -20.98 13.52
CA LYS A 16 -23.84 -20.03 14.09
C LYS A 16 -23.41 -18.55 14.14
N GLU A 17 -22.13 -18.25 13.89
CA GLU A 17 -21.57 -16.88 13.94
C GLU A 17 -20.91 -16.44 12.63
N ALA A 18 -20.92 -17.28 11.58
CA ALA A 18 -20.25 -16.97 10.31
C ALA A 18 -21.26 -16.53 9.24
N ILE A 19 -21.01 -15.40 8.62
CA ILE A 19 -21.77 -14.93 7.46
C ILE A 19 -21.29 -15.71 6.23
N SER A 20 -22.23 -16.27 5.44
CA SER A 20 -21.87 -16.93 4.19
C SER A 20 -21.18 -15.97 3.23
N LEU A 21 -20.00 -16.35 2.76
CA LEU A 21 -19.24 -15.60 1.77
C LEU A 21 -19.95 -15.62 0.41
N LEU A 22 -20.62 -16.73 0.09
CA LEU A 22 -21.29 -16.94 -1.20
C LEU A 22 -22.71 -16.33 -1.18
N PRO A 23 -23.06 -15.53 -2.20
CA PRO A 23 -24.44 -15.07 -2.41
C PRO A 23 -25.42 -16.24 -2.55
N ASP A 24 -26.70 -16.00 -2.22
CA ASP A 24 -27.70 -17.08 -2.18
C ASP A 24 -27.94 -17.75 -3.53
N GLU A 25 -27.80 -17.04 -4.60
CA GLU A 25 -28.04 -17.51 -5.97
C GLU A 25 -26.77 -18.04 -6.65
N LEU A 26 -25.59 -17.81 -6.03
CA LEU A 26 -24.33 -18.28 -6.60
C LEU A 26 -24.18 -19.77 -6.37
N GLN A 27 -23.97 -20.48 -7.47
CA GLN A 27 -23.64 -21.91 -7.48
C GLN A 27 -22.32 -22.14 -8.21
N MET A 28 -21.59 -23.17 -7.81
CA MET A 28 -20.34 -23.55 -8.42
C MET A 28 -20.23 -25.05 -8.57
N ASN A 29 -19.55 -25.45 -9.63
CA ASN A 29 -19.10 -26.82 -9.84
C ASN A 29 -17.58 -26.81 -10.12
N TYR A 30 -16.97 -27.97 -10.25
CA TYR A 30 -15.53 -28.06 -10.44
C TYR A 30 -15.13 -29.18 -11.39
N SER A 31 -13.99 -29.00 -12.05
CA SER A 31 -13.20 -30.05 -12.68
C SER A 31 -11.75 -29.97 -12.21
N VAL A 32 -11.01 -31.09 -12.31
CA VAL A 32 -9.62 -31.17 -11.86
C VAL A 32 -8.73 -31.34 -13.08
N GLU A 33 -7.87 -30.36 -13.32
CA GLU A 33 -6.80 -30.37 -14.32
C GLU A 33 -5.45 -30.32 -13.58
N ALA A 34 -5.14 -31.38 -12.85
CA ALA A 34 -4.02 -31.39 -11.90
C ALA A 34 -2.74 -30.75 -12.46
N PRO A 35 -2.11 -29.83 -11.72
CA PRO A 35 -2.38 -29.44 -10.34
C PRO A 35 -3.38 -28.28 -10.15
N VAL A 36 -4.13 -27.92 -11.19
CA VAL A 36 -5.10 -26.81 -11.21
C VAL A 36 -6.51 -27.36 -10.94
N LEU A 37 -7.24 -26.71 -10.02
CA LEU A 37 -8.66 -26.91 -9.84
C LEU A 37 -9.41 -25.85 -10.65
N VAL A 38 -10.24 -26.25 -11.59
CA VAL A 38 -11.11 -25.33 -12.34
C VAL A 38 -12.44 -25.24 -11.59
N VAL A 39 -12.82 -24.05 -11.16
CA VAL A 39 -14.10 -23.76 -10.50
C VAL A 39 -14.95 -22.93 -11.45
N ASN A 40 -16.10 -23.49 -11.82
CA ASN A 40 -17.04 -22.86 -12.72
C ASN A 40 -18.26 -22.33 -11.94
N PHE A 41 -18.51 -21.03 -12.06
CA PHE A 41 -19.67 -20.36 -11.50
C PHE A 41 -20.83 -20.31 -12.50
N ASN A 42 -22.06 -20.22 -11.96
CA ASN A 42 -23.23 -19.87 -12.75
C ASN A 42 -23.26 -18.36 -13.05
N ASN A 43 -24.20 -17.92 -13.90
CA ASN A 43 -24.29 -16.54 -14.38
C ASN A 43 -24.50 -15.49 -13.25
N SER A 44 -25.03 -15.90 -12.08
CA SER A 44 -25.19 -15.01 -10.91
C SER A 44 -23.87 -14.44 -10.40
N TYR A 45 -22.72 -14.97 -10.84
CA TYR A 45 -21.40 -14.38 -10.57
C TYR A 45 -21.28 -12.96 -11.15
N LYS A 46 -21.84 -12.70 -12.32
CA LYS A 46 -21.75 -11.41 -13.02
C LYS A 46 -22.57 -10.29 -12.34
N ASP A 47 -23.49 -10.65 -11.45
CA ASP A 47 -24.36 -9.70 -10.74
C ASP A 47 -23.71 -9.19 -9.43
N MET A 48 -22.52 -9.71 -9.09
CA MET A 48 -21.81 -9.30 -7.89
C MET A 48 -21.08 -7.96 -8.08
N SER A 49 -20.94 -7.22 -6.98
CA SER A 49 -20.01 -6.09 -6.94
C SER A 49 -18.55 -6.57 -7.02
N ALA A 50 -17.67 -5.76 -7.59
CA ALA A 50 -16.24 -6.09 -7.70
C ALA A 50 -15.60 -6.48 -6.35
N ALA A 51 -15.98 -5.81 -5.26
CA ALA A 51 -15.51 -6.16 -3.91
C ALA A 51 -15.99 -7.56 -3.48
N ARG A 52 -17.24 -7.93 -3.80
CA ARG A 52 -17.78 -9.25 -3.48
C ARG A 52 -17.11 -10.34 -4.31
N GLU A 53 -16.89 -10.10 -5.60
CA GLU A 53 -16.17 -11.04 -6.48
C GLU A 53 -14.78 -11.38 -5.92
N ILE A 54 -14.00 -10.38 -5.50
CA ILE A 54 -12.67 -10.58 -4.93
C ILE A 54 -12.75 -11.46 -3.68
N LEU A 55 -13.69 -11.17 -2.78
CA LEU A 55 -13.86 -11.94 -1.54
C LEU A 55 -14.27 -13.39 -1.81
N VAL A 56 -15.18 -13.61 -2.75
CA VAL A 56 -15.63 -14.97 -3.16
C VAL A 56 -14.45 -15.76 -3.73
N ARG A 57 -13.70 -15.18 -4.68
CA ARG A 57 -12.52 -15.84 -5.26
C ARG A 57 -11.47 -16.16 -4.20
N ALA A 58 -11.14 -15.19 -3.35
CA ALA A 58 -10.18 -15.38 -2.27
C ALA A 58 -10.57 -16.51 -1.32
N GLY A 59 -11.84 -16.55 -0.90
CA GLY A 59 -12.36 -17.61 -0.03
C GLY A 59 -12.31 -18.98 -0.68
N VAL A 60 -12.68 -19.07 -1.96
CA VAL A 60 -12.64 -20.32 -2.73
C VAL A 60 -11.20 -20.82 -2.88
N VAL A 61 -10.27 -19.96 -3.32
CA VAL A 61 -8.85 -20.31 -3.47
C VAL A 61 -8.26 -20.77 -2.15
N LYS A 62 -8.42 -19.96 -1.08
CA LYS A 62 -7.88 -20.31 0.26
C LYS A 62 -8.42 -21.63 0.78
N SER A 63 -9.65 -21.98 0.45
CA SER A 63 -10.25 -23.24 0.86
C SER A 63 -9.69 -24.42 0.06
N PHE A 64 -9.61 -24.31 -1.27
CA PHE A 64 -9.24 -25.45 -2.11
C PHE A 64 -7.73 -25.68 -2.22
N LEU A 65 -6.88 -24.68 -1.99
CA LEU A 65 -5.44 -24.88 -1.88
C LEU A 65 -5.02 -25.73 -0.65
N GLN A 66 -5.92 -25.93 0.32
CA GLN A 66 -5.69 -26.88 1.42
C GLN A 66 -5.79 -28.37 0.98
N VAL A 67 -6.26 -28.62 -0.23
CA VAL A 67 -6.39 -29.97 -0.77
C VAL A 67 -5.04 -30.44 -1.33
N PRO A 68 -4.46 -31.56 -0.85
CA PRO A 68 -3.21 -32.07 -1.37
C PRO A 68 -3.26 -32.30 -2.89
N GLY A 69 -2.27 -31.78 -3.60
CA GLY A 69 -2.15 -31.92 -5.06
C GLY A 69 -2.82 -30.80 -5.86
N ILE A 70 -3.48 -29.84 -5.21
CA ILE A 70 -3.98 -28.61 -5.83
C ILE A 70 -3.04 -27.46 -5.46
N THR A 71 -2.46 -26.81 -6.46
CA THR A 71 -1.53 -25.67 -6.26
C THR A 71 -2.08 -24.36 -6.82
N ALA A 72 -3.14 -24.43 -7.64
CA ALA A 72 -3.80 -23.26 -8.20
C ALA A 72 -5.29 -23.53 -8.43
N VAL A 73 -6.07 -22.44 -8.50
CA VAL A 73 -7.48 -22.44 -8.85
C VAL A 73 -7.71 -21.52 -10.03
N ARG A 74 -8.36 -22.04 -11.07
CA ARG A 74 -8.81 -21.28 -12.24
C ARG A 74 -10.32 -21.08 -12.16
N PHE A 75 -10.79 -19.91 -12.53
CA PHE A 75 -12.20 -19.58 -12.51
C PHE A 75 -12.78 -19.45 -13.92
N THR A 76 -13.98 -19.99 -14.09
CA THR A 76 -14.82 -19.81 -15.27
C THR A 76 -16.23 -19.41 -14.84
N VAL A 77 -16.97 -18.76 -15.74
CA VAL A 77 -18.38 -18.44 -15.57
C VAL A 77 -19.14 -18.99 -16.77
N GLU A 78 -20.11 -19.86 -16.55
CA GLU A 78 -20.82 -20.59 -17.62
C GLU A 78 -19.86 -21.34 -18.58
N ASN A 79 -18.74 -21.84 -18.05
CA ASN A 79 -17.63 -22.49 -18.76
C ASN A 79 -16.81 -21.56 -19.68
N GLU A 80 -17.01 -20.25 -19.63
CA GLU A 80 -16.19 -19.26 -20.28
C GLU A 80 -15.11 -18.74 -19.32
N GLU A 81 -13.95 -18.43 -19.85
CA GLU A 81 -12.82 -17.92 -19.06
C GLU A 81 -13.20 -16.61 -18.36
N LEU A 82 -12.86 -16.50 -17.08
CA LEU A 82 -13.10 -15.28 -16.32
C LEU A 82 -12.13 -14.20 -16.74
N LEU A 83 -12.66 -13.04 -17.15
CA LEU A 83 -11.89 -11.87 -17.54
C LEU A 83 -11.89 -10.81 -16.44
N ASP A 84 -10.81 -10.05 -16.37
CA ASP A 84 -10.72 -8.86 -15.51
C ASP A 84 -11.51 -7.68 -16.11
N SER A 85 -11.54 -6.55 -15.40
CA SER A 85 -12.22 -5.32 -15.85
C SER A 85 -11.62 -4.70 -17.12
N ARG A 86 -10.45 -5.17 -17.58
CA ARG A 86 -9.76 -4.74 -18.80
C ARG A 86 -9.94 -5.72 -19.95
N GLY A 87 -10.63 -6.83 -19.71
CA GLY A 87 -10.86 -7.89 -20.70
C GLY A 87 -9.72 -8.90 -20.82
N ASN A 88 -8.79 -8.94 -19.88
CA ASN A 88 -7.73 -9.94 -19.85
C ASN A 88 -8.15 -11.15 -19.02
N PRO A 89 -7.72 -12.38 -19.40
CA PRO A 89 -7.91 -13.55 -18.57
C PRO A 89 -7.36 -13.37 -17.15
N VAL A 90 -8.15 -13.71 -16.15
CA VAL A 90 -7.72 -13.66 -14.74
C VAL A 90 -6.67 -14.72 -14.44
N GLY A 91 -6.68 -15.85 -15.18
CA GLY A 91 -5.69 -16.91 -15.09
C GLY A 91 -5.78 -17.76 -13.83
N ASP A 92 -4.69 -18.49 -13.58
CA ASP A 92 -4.57 -19.38 -12.43
C ASP A 92 -4.24 -18.59 -11.16
N MET A 93 -5.04 -18.78 -10.11
CA MET A 93 -4.88 -18.10 -8.84
C MET A 93 -4.23 -19.01 -7.82
N THR A 94 -3.15 -18.55 -7.22
CA THR A 94 -2.41 -19.21 -6.15
C THR A 94 -2.60 -18.47 -4.83
N GLU A 95 -2.00 -18.94 -3.76
CA GLU A 95 -1.99 -18.23 -2.48
C GLU A 95 -1.36 -16.82 -2.61
N ASP A 96 -0.29 -16.70 -3.41
CA ASP A 96 0.41 -15.44 -3.65
C ASP A 96 -0.45 -14.42 -4.42
N THR A 97 -1.35 -14.90 -5.30
CA THR A 97 -2.26 -14.03 -6.08
C THR A 97 -3.17 -13.20 -5.16
N PHE A 98 -3.58 -13.76 -4.02
CA PHE A 98 -4.41 -13.07 -3.04
C PHE A 98 -3.59 -12.40 -1.93
N ALA A 99 -2.32 -12.74 -1.75
CA ALA A 99 -1.43 -11.99 -0.86
C ALA A 99 -1.24 -10.54 -1.35
N GLU A 100 -1.38 -10.31 -2.66
CA GLU A 100 -1.41 -8.96 -3.23
C GLU A 100 -2.79 -8.28 -3.11
N PHE A 101 -3.89 -9.04 -2.99
CA PHE A 101 -5.26 -8.53 -3.00
C PHE A 101 -6.00 -8.60 -1.65
N THR A 102 -5.50 -9.33 -0.67
CA THR A 102 -6.10 -9.31 0.67
C THR A 102 -5.73 -8.04 1.40
N GLY A 103 -6.36 -6.94 1.02
CA GLY A 103 -6.30 -5.66 1.73
C GLY A 103 -6.80 -5.72 3.18
N ASN A 104 -6.91 -6.90 3.76
CA ASN A 104 -7.35 -7.17 5.13
C ASN A 104 -6.42 -8.08 5.94
N GLU A 105 -5.20 -8.33 5.47
CA GLU A 105 -4.16 -8.77 6.39
C GLU A 105 -3.60 -7.51 7.06
N PRO A 106 -3.84 -7.28 8.37
CA PRO A 106 -3.29 -6.12 9.08
C PRO A 106 -1.75 -6.06 9.03
N ASP A 107 -1.14 -7.15 8.62
CA ASP A 107 0.32 -7.36 8.54
C ASP A 107 0.88 -7.48 7.11
N ALA A 108 0.08 -7.19 6.07
CA ALA A 108 0.59 -7.18 4.70
C ALA A 108 1.68 -6.12 4.53
N TYR A 109 2.91 -6.58 4.30
CA TYR A 109 4.04 -5.71 4.02
C TYR A 109 4.11 -5.40 2.54
N CYS A 110 4.58 -4.19 2.21
CA CYS A 110 4.99 -3.80 0.87
C CYS A 110 6.42 -3.27 0.91
N SER A 111 7.09 -3.28 -0.24
CA SER A 111 8.40 -2.67 -0.41
C SER A 111 8.30 -1.59 -1.46
N ASN A 112 8.76 -0.38 -1.12
CA ASN A 112 8.87 0.73 -2.07
C ASN A 112 10.26 1.35 -1.96
N THR A 113 10.76 1.85 -3.09
CA THR A 113 11.97 2.65 -3.13
C THR A 113 11.59 4.12 -3.12
N PHE A 114 12.11 4.87 -2.17
CA PHE A 114 11.90 6.30 -2.00
C PHE A 114 13.19 7.06 -2.28
N THR A 115 13.07 8.23 -2.90
CA THR A 115 14.16 9.20 -3.00
C THR A 115 14.09 10.11 -1.78
N LEU A 116 15.10 10.03 -0.93
CA LEU A 116 15.23 10.86 0.27
C LEU A 116 16.31 11.93 0.02
N TYR A 117 16.07 13.11 0.54
CA TYR A 117 16.98 14.24 0.36
C TYR A 117 17.67 14.58 1.67
N PHE A 118 18.96 14.31 1.75
CA PHE A 118 19.84 14.64 2.86
C PHE A 118 20.73 15.82 2.50
N THR A 119 21.70 16.17 3.32
CA THR A 119 22.62 17.26 3.00
C THR A 119 24.04 16.77 2.78
N ASP A 120 24.84 17.60 2.11
CA ASP A 120 26.28 17.43 1.97
C ASP A 120 27.01 17.77 3.29
N LYS A 121 28.34 17.63 3.29
CA LYS A 121 29.18 17.91 4.46
C LYS A 121 29.14 19.38 4.90
N GLU A 122 28.95 20.26 3.96
CA GLU A 122 28.91 21.71 4.17
C GLU A 122 27.54 22.17 4.69
N GLY A 123 26.51 21.34 4.68
CA GLY A 123 25.17 21.67 5.15
C GLY A 123 24.43 22.68 4.26
N THR A 124 24.83 22.82 2.99
CA THR A 124 24.33 23.86 2.08
C THR A 124 23.59 23.36 0.87
N HIS A 125 23.79 22.10 0.47
CA HIS A 125 23.12 21.48 -0.69
C HIS A 125 22.45 20.17 -0.31
N LEU A 126 21.38 19.85 -1.03
CA LEU A 126 20.71 18.56 -0.90
C LEU A 126 21.35 17.51 -1.79
N VAL A 127 21.56 16.34 -1.24
CA VAL A 127 22.01 15.13 -1.92
C VAL A 127 20.93 14.06 -1.86
N LYS A 128 20.77 13.30 -2.95
CA LYS A 128 19.72 12.26 -3.08
C LYS A 128 20.23 10.92 -2.58
N GLU A 129 19.41 10.23 -1.81
CA GLU A 129 19.63 8.85 -1.40
C GLU A 129 18.43 8.00 -1.79
N GLN A 130 18.67 6.89 -2.49
CA GLN A 130 17.62 5.91 -2.82
C GLN A 130 17.54 4.87 -1.70
N ARG A 131 16.35 4.72 -1.10
CA ARG A 131 16.16 3.76 -0.01
C ARG A 131 14.96 2.88 -0.25
N THR A 132 15.18 1.56 -0.33
CA THR A 132 14.10 0.57 -0.37
C THR A 132 13.68 0.23 1.05
N VAL A 133 12.41 0.46 1.37
CA VAL A 133 11.84 0.25 2.70
C VAL A 133 10.72 -0.77 2.61
N ARG A 134 10.78 -1.78 3.48
CA ARG A 134 9.68 -2.72 3.71
C ARG A 134 8.86 -2.23 4.90
N TYR A 135 7.58 -2.02 4.70
CA TYR A 135 6.66 -1.49 5.72
C TYR A 135 5.27 -2.09 5.60
N LYS A 136 4.47 -1.98 6.67
CA LYS A 136 3.08 -2.43 6.65
C LYS A 136 2.26 -1.57 5.69
N ARG A 137 1.49 -2.20 4.83
CA ARG A 137 0.64 -1.51 3.83
C ARG A 137 -0.39 -0.54 4.44
N THR A 138 -0.73 -0.75 5.71
CA THR A 138 -1.62 0.12 6.50
C THR A 138 -0.97 1.45 6.91
N ILE A 139 0.35 1.58 6.79
CA ILE A 139 1.06 2.81 7.13
C ILE A 139 1.14 3.69 5.88
N PRO A 140 0.68 4.94 5.93
CA PRO A 140 0.75 5.87 4.81
C PRO A 140 2.19 6.11 4.34
N ARG A 141 2.39 6.26 3.02
CA ARG A 141 3.74 6.44 2.43
C ARG A 141 4.43 7.70 2.95
N GLU A 142 3.68 8.79 3.07
CA GLU A 142 4.16 10.06 3.60
C GLU A 142 4.75 9.92 5.01
N ARG A 143 4.15 9.08 5.84
CA ARG A 143 4.67 8.77 7.18
C ARG A 143 5.98 8.00 7.10
N ILE A 144 6.07 6.99 6.24
CA ILE A 144 7.30 6.21 6.06
C ILE A 144 8.45 7.08 5.59
N ILE A 145 8.21 7.97 4.61
CA ILE A 145 9.23 8.91 4.10
C ILE A 145 9.80 9.77 5.22
N LEU A 146 8.92 10.39 6.01
CA LEU A 146 9.33 11.24 7.13
C LEU A 146 10.08 10.46 8.21
N GLU A 147 9.61 9.26 8.56
CA GLU A 147 10.32 8.39 9.50
C GLU A 147 11.71 7.98 8.99
N GLN A 148 11.87 7.77 7.68
CA GLN A 148 13.20 7.47 7.10
C GLN A 148 14.11 8.70 7.09
N LEU A 149 13.61 9.91 6.83
CA LEU A 149 14.38 11.14 6.95
C LEU A 149 14.85 11.38 8.38
N MET A 150 13.97 11.17 9.37
CA MET A 150 14.28 11.32 10.80
C MET A 150 15.32 10.31 11.29
N LYS A 151 15.39 9.11 10.68
CA LYS A 151 16.45 8.12 10.96
C LYS A 151 17.83 8.56 10.48
N GLY A 152 17.89 9.56 9.63
CA GLY A 152 19.13 10.03 9.03
C GLY A 152 19.61 9.20 7.82
N PRO A 153 20.71 9.64 7.18
CA PRO A 153 21.26 9.01 5.99
C PRO A 153 21.95 7.67 6.29
N MET A 154 22.00 6.80 5.27
CA MET A 154 22.75 5.54 5.30
C MET A 154 23.99 5.57 4.42
N GLU A 155 24.02 6.46 3.42
CA GLU A 155 25.15 6.60 2.50
C GLU A 155 26.25 7.47 3.10
N LYS A 156 27.51 7.06 2.83
CA LYS A 156 28.67 7.83 3.29
C LYS A 156 28.75 9.18 2.57
N GLY A 157 29.00 10.23 3.34
CA GLY A 157 29.07 11.60 2.81
C GLY A 157 27.74 12.33 2.79
N HIS A 158 26.65 11.66 3.18
CA HIS A 158 25.37 12.28 3.44
C HIS A 158 25.24 12.59 4.94
N TYR A 159 24.59 13.68 5.27
CA TYR A 159 24.44 14.18 6.63
C TYR A 159 22.95 14.44 6.93
N PRO A 160 22.54 14.32 8.21
CA PRO A 160 21.15 14.47 8.60
C PRO A 160 20.63 15.89 8.35
N THR A 161 19.38 16.00 7.98
CA THR A 161 18.67 17.25 7.72
C THR A 161 17.59 17.56 8.76
N ILE A 162 17.24 16.59 9.58
CA ILE A 162 16.27 16.73 10.66
C ILE A 162 16.99 16.52 11.99
N PRO A 163 16.81 17.41 12.99
CA PRO A 163 17.43 17.27 14.29
C PRO A 163 17.05 15.95 14.98
N GLU A 164 18.01 15.36 15.71
CA GLU A 164 17.72 14.21 16.57
C GLU A 164 16.63 14.56 17.58
N ASN A 165 15.82 13.55 17.94
CA ASN A 165 14.68 13.67 18.85
C ASN A 165 13.53 14.55 18.34
N THR A 166 13.50 14.93 17.05
CA THR A 166 12.32 15.51 16.43
C THR A 166 11.19 14.47 16.44
N GLU A 167 9.98 14.88 16.84
CA GLU A 167 8.80 14.03 16.81
C GLU A 167 7.87 14.42 15.66
N LEU A 168 7.44 13.44 14.87
CA LEU A 168 6.37 13.58 13.88
C LEU A 168 5.02 13.46 14.60
N LEU A 169 4.36 14.59 14.82
CA LEU A 169 3.06 14.64 15.50
C LEU A 169 1.93 14.15 14.60
N ASN A 170 1.92 14.58 13.33
CA ASN A 170 0.92 14.16 12.37
C ASN A 170 1.42 14.32 10.92
N VAL A 171 0.90 13.49 10.02
CA VAL A 171 1.01 13.67 8.58
C VAL A 171 -0.26 13.16 7.91
N THR A 172 -0.78 13.93 6.93
CA THR A 172 -1.97 13.57 6.16
C THR A 172 -1.99 14.32 4.83
N ILE A 173 -2.64 13.75 3.82
CA ILE A 173 -2.85 14.38 2.52
C ILE A 173 -4.34 14.69 2.38
N ALA A 174 -4.66 15.94 2.03
CA ALA A 174 -6.00 16.37 1.71
C ALA A 174 -5.94 17.50 0.66
N ASP A 175 -6.84 17.46 -0.31
CA ASP A 175 -6.99 18.49 -1.35
C ASP A 175 -5.68 18.83 -2.09
N GLY A 176 -4.86 17.81 -2.41
CA GLY A 176 -3.57 18.00 -3.07
C GLY A 176 -2.47 18.61 -2.19
N VAL A 177 -2.71 18.72 -0.87
CA VAL A 177 -1.74 19.25 0.10
C VAL A 177 -1.35 18.18 1.10
N CYS A 178 -0.02 17.95 1.26
CA CYS A 178 0.52 17.13 2.34
C CYS A 178 0.75 18.01 3.57
N TYR A 179 -0.02 17.77 4.62
CA TYR A 179 0.08 18.48 5.90
C TYR A 179 0.99 17.69 6.84
N VAL A 180 2.07 18.31 7.27
CA VAL A 180 3.05 17.71 8.19
C VAL A 180 3.11 18.55 9.46
N ALA A 181 3.04 17.91 10.61
CA ALA A 181 3.20 18.55 11.91
C ALA A 181 4.36 17.90 12.69
N PHE A 182 5.37 18.70 13.01
CA PHE A 182 6.47 18.34 13.88
C PHE A 182 6.35 19.06 15.23
N ASP A 183 7.04 18.51 16.21
CA ASP A 183 7.25 19.19 17.49
C ASP A 183 8.21 20.39 17.34
N GLN A 184 8.49 21.09 18.44
CA GLN A 184 9.37 22.28 18.41
C GLN A 184 10.84 21.94 18.17
N VAL A 185 11.28 20.70 18.37
CA VAL A 185 12.65 20.26 18.16
C VAL A 185 13.06 20.39 16.68
N PHE A 186 12.12 20.22 15.75
CA PHE A 186 12.36 20.41 14.32
C PHE A 186 12.93 21.79 13.98
N SER A 187 12.56 22.83 14.71
CA SER A 187 13.08 24.20 14.51
C SER A 187 14.29 24.55 15.39
N SER A 188 14.83 23.59 16.12
CA SER A 188 16.04 23.79 16.90
C SER A 188 17.26 23.93 16.00
N TYR A 189 18.16 24.85 16.34
CA TYR A 189 19.45 25.04 15.64
C TYR A 189 20.49 23.96 16.01
N ALA A 190 20.03 22.72 16.24
CA ALA A 190 20.90 21.61 16.65
C ALA A 190 21.81 21.07 15.54
N LEU A 191 21.53 21.43 14.28
CA LEU A 191 22.32 21.02 13.13
C LEU A 191 23.07 22.24 12.54
N GLU A 192 24.31 22.01 12.14
CA GLU A 192 25.13 23.01 11.39
C GLU A 192 24.74 22.97 9.90
N VAL A 193 23.49 23.32 9.59
CA VAL A 193 22.97 23.36 8.22
C VAL A 193 22.27 24.70 7.96
N SER A 194 22.17 25.08 6.68
CA SER A 194 21.36 26.24 6.29
C SER A 194 19.90 26.05 6.76
N GLU A 195 19.29 27.11 7.30
CA GLU A 195 17.89 27.09 7.81
C GLU A 195 16.86 26.52 6.84
N LYS A 196 17.16 26.54 5.53
CA LYS A 196 16.28 26.05 4.47
C LYS A 196 16.40 24.54 4.26
N ILE A 197 17.53 23.94 4.59
CA ILE A 197 17.84 22.54 4.30
C ILE A 197 16.83 21.57 4.93
N PRO A 198 16.46 21.66 6.22
CA PRO A 198 15.49 20.76 6.82
C PRO A 198 14.14 20.77 6.10
N VAL A 199 13.71 21.93 5.71
CA VAL A 199 12.46 22.14 5.03
C VAL A 199 12.48 21.58 3.61
N TYR A 200 13.52 21.89 2.83
CA TYR A 200 13.67 21.37 1.47
C TYR A 200 13.83 19.85 1.44
N SER A 201 14.53 19.29 2.41
CA SER A 201 14.64 17.85 2.60
C SER A 201 13.27 17.19 2.71
N VAL A 202 12.42 17.69 3.61
CA VAL A 202 11.06 17.19 3.82
C VAL A 202 10.20 17.37 2.57
N VAL A 203 10.18 18.57 2.00
CA VAL A 203 9.34 18.90 0.84
C VAL A 203 9.72 18.06 -0.37
N ASN A 204 10.99 17.99 -0.73
CA ASN A 204 11.43 17.25 -1.91
C ASN A 204 11.21 15.75 -1.75
N SER A 205 11.48 15.19 -0.56
CA SER A 205 11.27 13.76 -0.32
C SER A 205 9.80 13.35 -0.37
N LEU A 206 8.89 14.22 0.05
CA LEU A 206 7.46 13.97 -0.02
C LEU A 206 6.95 14.11 -1.46
N LEU A 207 7.22 15.23 -2.13
CA LEU A 207 6.66 15.50 -3.45
C LEU A 207 7.17 14.55 -4.55
N ASP A 208 8.36 13.95 -4.38
CA ASP A 208 8.86 12.90 -5.28
C ASP A 208 8.10 11.56 -5.17
N ALA A 209 7.30 11.37 -4.11
CA ALA A 209 6.78 10.03 -3.78
C ALA A 209 5.28 9.96 -3.48
N VAL A 210 4.62 11.09 -3.23
CA VAL A 210 3.19 11.14 -2.90
C VAL A 210 2.43 12.01 -3.91
N ASP A 211 1.14 11.73 -4.04
CA ASP A 211 0.23 12.49 -4.91
C ASP A 211 -0.23 13.78 -4.19
N ALA A 212 0.67 14.75 -4.12
CA ALA A 212 0.40 16.07 -3.58
C ALA A 212 1.19 17.14 -4.36
N ASP A 213 0.55 18.28 -4.60
CA ASP A 213 1.17 19.43 -5.28
C ASP A 213 1.90 20.36 -4.32
N LYS A 214 1.60 20.23 -3.02
CA LYS A 214 2.04 21.16 -1.98
C LYS A 214 2.34 20.44 -0.68
N VAL A 215 3.27 21.00 0.09
CA VAL A 215 3.54 20.56 1.46
C VAL A 215 3.33 21.73 2.41
N GLN A 216 2.56 21.54 3.47
CA GLN A 216 2.45 22.47 4.57
C GLN A 216 3.09 21.89 5.82
N ILE A 217 4.14 22.52 6.32
CA ILE A 217 4.80 22.13 7.57
C ILE A 217 4.32 23.03 8.71
N THR A 218 3.95 22.43 9.82
CA THR A 218 3.62 23.10 11.07
C THR A 218 4.61 22.65 12.13
N VAL A 219 5.15 23.57 12.91
CA VAL A 219 6.11 23.29 13.98
C VAL A 219 5.57 23.82 15.30
N GLY A 220 5.36 22.91 16.27
CA GLY A 220 4.69 23.21 17.51
C GLY A 220 3.28 23.77 17.27
N GLU A 221 2.75 24.55 18.24
CA GLU A 221 1.39 25.08 18.13
C GLU A 221 1.22 26.33 17.28
N LYS A 222 2.32 27.03 16.88
CA LYS A 222 2.21 28.42 16.39
C LYS A 222 2.87 28.72 15.03
N ARG A 223 3.75 27.90 14.49
CA ARG A 223 4.48 28.25 13.27
C ARG A 223 4.01 27.40 12.09
N LYS A 224 3.29 28.00 11.13
CA LYS A 224 2.92 27.38 9.86
C LYS A 224 3.90 27.82 8.78
N ILE A 225 4.57 26.87 8.14
CA ILE A 225 5.44 27.10 6.99
C ILE A 225 4.79 26.41 5.79
N ARG A 226 4.50 27.17 4.72
CA ARG A 226 3.88 26.64 3.50
C ARG A 226 4.90 26.60 2.40
N TYR A 227 4.99 25.46 1.70
CA TYR A 227 5.86 25.30 0.55
C TYR A 227 5.06 24.75 -0.62
N PHE A 228 5.36 25.27 -1.81
CA PHE A 228 4.76 24.87 -3.07
C PHE A 228 5.85 24.31 -3.97
N TRP A 229 5.52 23.26 -4.74
CA TRP A 229 6.37 22.84 -5.84
C TRP A 229 6.08 23.73 -7.04
N PRO A 230 7.02 24.49 -7.57
CA PRO A 230 6.82 25.28 -8.77
C PRO A 230 6.86 24.38 -10.01
N GLU A 231 6.06 24.70 -11.02
CA GLU A 231 6.00 23.99 -12.31
C GLU A 231 7.36 23.90 -13.05
N ASN A 232 8.39 24.59 -12.58
CA ASN A 232 9.72 24.67 -13.18
C ASN A 232 10.85 24.11 -12.29
N GLY A 233 10.58 23.32 -11.27
CA GLY A 233 11.60 22.59 -10.50
C GLY A 233 12.41 23.43 -9.52
N SER A 234 12.05 24.67 -9.24
CA SER A 234 12.65 25.51 -8.19
C SER A 234 11.64 25.86 -7.10
N ILE A 235 12.03 25.71 -5.84
CA ILE A 235 11.16 26.00 -4.69
C ILE A 235 11.19 27.51 -4.43
N SER A 236 10.01 28.16 -4.47
CA SER A 236 9.87 29.55 -4.07
C SER A 236 9.22 29.65 -2.69
N PHE A 237 9.73 30.58 -1.86
CA PHE A 237 9.11 30.95 -0.60
C PHE A 237 8.01 31.98 -0.81
N LEU A 238 6.91 31.82 -0.14
CA LEU A 238 5.93 32.87 0.13
C LEU A 238 6.02 33.25 1.61
#